data_c98e3d0170c41e5300377748eecc82e6
#
_entry.id   c98e3d0170c41e5300377748eecc82e6
#
_cell.length_a   1.000
_cell.length_b   1.000
_cell.length_c   1.000
_cell.angle_alpha   90.00
_cell.angle_beta   90.00
_cell.angle_gamma   90.00
#
_symmetry.space_group_name_H-M   'P 1'
#
loop_
_entity.id
_entity.type
_entity.pdbx_description
1 polymer ?
#
loop_
_entity_poly.entity_id
_entity_poly.type
_entity_poly.pdbx_seq_one_letter_code
_entity_poly.pdbx_strand_id
1 'polypeptide(L)'
;DTITVGECSGVTLEEAKKYARSDEKELNMVFQFEHMDVDADADNKWTDKKMDLREMKAVLTKWQKGLEDIAWNSLFWENHDQPRSVSRYADDSAKYHDVSAKMLATCIHMMQGTPYVYQGEELGMTNVPFTSIDQFRDLDSINAYRELVEEQHVFTAEEMMRYLCRKSRDNARTPFQWDDSAYAGFSTAEPWIMVNPNYKEINAKKQVDDPESVFNYYRKLIAQRKEKEIIVYGTYDLLLPESEEIYMYTRTLGEEKLLVVCNFSEKEVAVEIPEEFRKGSYLIANYPKGEIKEQMTIRPYEAFVLEK
;
A
#
# COMPACT_ATOMS: atom_id res chain seq x y z
N ASP A 1 -15.00 -14.52 -20.84
CA ASP A 1 -13.55 -14.30 -20.97
C ASP A 1 -12.90 -14.50 -19.61
N THR A 2 -11.76 -15.20 -19.56
CA THR A 2 -11.02 -15.47 -18.34
C THR A 2 -9.93 -14.41 -18.19
N ILE A 3 -9.77 -13.84 -16.99
CA ILE A 3 -8.64 -12.98 -16.66
C ILE A 3 -7.60 -13.85 -15.94
N THR A 4 -6.37 -13.79 -16.41
CA THR A 4 -5.24 -14.54 -15.86
C THR A 4 -4.21 -13.58 -15.27
N VAL A 5 -3.75 -13.88 -14.04
CA VAL A 5 -2.75 -13.07 -13.34
C VAL A 5 -1.68 -14.00 -12.80
N GLY A 6 -0.42 -13.74 -13.12
CA GLY A 6 0.71 -14.53 -12.65
C GLY A 6 1.35 -13.90 -11.41
N GLU A 7 1.61 -14.72 -10.39
CA GLU A 7 2.50 -14.33 -9.30
C GLU A 7 3.95 -14.62 -9.72
N CYS A 8 4.74 -13.57 -9.89
CA CYS A 8 6.08 -13.65 -10.47
C CYS A 8 7.12 -12.94 -9.59
N SER A 9 7.45 -13.55 -8.45
CA SER A 9 8.53 -13.07 -7.60
C SER A 9 9.87 -13.11 -8.35
N GLY A 10 10.62 -12.00 -8.32
CA GLY A 10 11.90 -11.87 -9.02
C GLY A 10 11.80 -11.65 -10.54
N VAL A 11 10.58 -11.47 -11.09
CA VAL A 11 10.42 -11.17 -12.51
C VAL A 11 11.03 -9.81 -12.86
N THR A 12 11.80 -9.77 -13.92
CA THR A 12 12.29 -8.51 -14.48
C THR A 12 11.21 -7.84 -15.34
N LEU A 13 11.33 -6.52 -15.56
CA LEU A 13 10.42 -5.79 -16.43
C LEU A 13 10.35 -6.39 -17.84
N GLU A 14 11.49 -6.81 -18.39
CA GLU A 14 11.56 -7.39 -19.75
C GLU A 14 10.92 -8.79 -19.83
N GLU A 15 10.98 -9.56 -18.76
CA GLU A 15 10.26 -10.84 -18.68
C GLU A 15 8.77 -10.61 -18.51
N ALA A 16 8.37 -9.67 -17.65
CA ALA A 16 6.97 -9.31 -17.46
C ALA A 16 6.31 -8.85 -18.76
N LYS A 17 7.03 -8.09 -19.60
CA LYS A 17 6.56 -7.73 -20.96
C LYS A 17 6.29 -8.97 -21.81
N LYS A 18 7.11 -10.02 -21.74
CA LYS A 18 6.89 -11.25 -22.51
C LYS A 18 5.64 -12.00 -22.04
N TYR A 19 5.40 -12.06 -20.72
CA TYR A 19 4.23 -12.74 -20.16
C TYR A 19 2.93 -11.99 -20.42
N ALA A 20 2.94 -10.66 -20.31
CA ALA A 20 1.72 -9.87 -20.19
C ALA A 20 1.46 -8.91 -21.35
N ARG A 21 2.19 -9.02 -22.47
CA ARG A 21 1.93 -8.23 -23.67
C ARG A 21 0.51 -8.44 -24.17
N SER A 22 -0.13 -7.35 -24.55
CA SER A 22 -1.52 -7.34 -25.02
C SER A 22 -1.73 -8.11 -26.33
N ASP A 23 -0.67 -8.31 -27.13
CA ASP A 23 -0.68 -9.00 -28.43
C ASP A 23 -0.34 -10.50 -28.33
N GLU A 24 0.40 -10.95 -27.30
CA GLU A 24 0.82 -12.35 -27.13
C GLU A 24 -0.10 -13.19 -26.21
N LYS A 25 -0.75 -12.55 -25.24
CA LYS A 25 -1.84 -13.13 -24.42
C LYS A 25 -1.51 -14.39 -23.62
N GLU A 26 -0.31 -14.56 -23.11
CA GLU A 26 -0.01 -15.63 -22.16
C GLU A 26 -0.73 -15.41 -20.83
N LEU A 27 -0.57 -14.19 -20.27
CA LEU A 27 -1.27 -13.70 -19.09
C LEU A 27 -1.84 -12.31 -19.38
N ASN A 28 -2.87 -11.91 -18.63
CA ASN A 28 -3.37 -10.55 -18.73
C ASN A 28 -2.47 -9.57 -17.99
N MET A 29 -1.86 -10.00 -16.88
CA MET A 29 -0.92 -9.21 -16.06
C MET A 29 -0.11 -10.11 -15.14
N VAL A 30 0.94 -9.56 -14.54
CA VAL A 30 1.76 -10.22 -13.54
C VAL A 30 1.89 -9.37 -12.29
N PHE A 31 1.94 -10.01 -11.12
CA PHE A 31 2.39 -9.39 -9.88
C PHE A 31 3.91 -9.38 -9.85
N GLN A 32 4.50 -8.19 -9.80
CA GLN A 32 5.91 -7.96 -9.52
C GLN A 32 6.11 -7.65 -8.03
N PHE A 33 7.28 -7.95 -7.48
CA PHE A 33 7.55 -7.82 -6.05
C PHE A 33 8.67 -6.82 -5.70
N GLU A 34 9.26 -6.14 -6.67
CA GLU A 34 10.38 -5.23 -6.42
C GLU A 34 10.06 -4.15 -5.37
N HIS A 35 8.82 -3.63 -5.35
CA HIS A 35 8.40 -2.66 -4.35
C HIS A 35 8.19 -3.26 -2.95
N MET A 36 8.12 -4.60 -2.84
CA MET A 36 8.09 -5.30 -1.56
C MET A 36 9.48 -5.46 -0.94
N ASP A 37 10.54 -5.25 -1.70
CA ASP A 37 11.91 -5.47 -1.25
C ASP A 37 12.63 -4.18 -0.82
N VAL A 38 12.02 -2.99 -1.01
CA VAL A 38 12.63 -1.68 -0.71
C VAL A 38 12.96 -1.47 0.78
N ASP A 39 12.34 -2.23 1.67
CA ASP A 39 12.58 -2.23 3.11
C ASP A 39 13.25 -3.52 3.61
N ALA A 40 13.89 -4.27 2.71
CA ALA A 40 14.71 -5.44 3.00
C ALA A 40 16.19 -5.15 2.77
N ASP A 41 17.07 -5.86 3.45
CA ASP A 41 18.49 -5.93 3.10
C ASP A 41 18.69 -6.95 1.97
N ALA A 42 19.77 -6.83 1.20
CA ALA A 42 19.99 -7.61 -0.02
C ALA A 42 19.85 -9.14 0.18
N ASP A 43 20.25 -9.65 1.35
CA ASP A 43 20.29 -11.08 1.65
C ASP A 43 19.33 -11.49 2.79
N ASN A 44 18.59 -10.54 3.38
CA ASN A 44 17.76 -10.81 4.53
C ASN A 44 16.55 -9.88 4.65
N LYS A 45 15.35 -10.46 4.67
CA LYS A 45 14.13 -9.69 4.91
C LYS A 45 13.90 -9.35 6.39
N TRP A 46 14.56 -10.07 7.31
CA TRP A 46 14.42 -9.88 8.75
C TRP A 46 15.31 -8.73 9.23
N THR A 47 14.77 -7.51 9.16
CA THR A 47 15.51 -6.28 9.41
C THR A 47 14.59 -5.16 9.88
N ASP A 48 15.19 -4.16 10.54
CA ASP A 48 14.52 -2.88 10.89
C ASP A 48 14.67 -1.82 9.80
N LYS A 49 15.25 -2.15 8.64
CA LYS A 49 15.37 -1.21 7.52
C LYS A 49 13.99 -0.60 7.20
N LYS A 50 13.93 0.70 7.20
CA LYS A 50 12.74 1.43 6.76
C LYS A 50 12.78 1.63 5.26
N MET A 51 11.62 1.73 4.65
CA MET A 51 11.48 2.09 3.24
C MET A 51 12.14 3.46 2.97
N ASP A 52 12.99 3.52 1.94
CA ASP A 52 13.37 4.79 1.31
C ASP A 52 12.32 5.13 0.24
N LEU A 53 11.64 6.26 0.39
CA LEU A 53 10.61 6.68 -0.55
C LEU A 53 11.16 6.90 -1.96
N ARG A 54 12.43 7.27 -2.10
CA ARG A 54 13.08 7.44 -3.42
C ARG A 54 13.21 6.09 -4.13
N GLU A 55 13.60 5.02 -3.42
CA GLU A 55 13.63 3.66 -3.95
C GLU A 55 12.23 3.20 -4.36
N MET A 56 11.22 3.39 -3.50
CA MET A 56 9.83 3.06 -3.79
C MET A 56 9.33 3.79 -5.06
N LYS A 57 9.56 5.10 -5.16
CA LYS A 57 9.20 5.90 -6.35
C LYS A 57 9.91 5.39 -7.61
N ALA A 58 11.20 5.07 -7.51
CA ALA A 58 11.97 4.56 -8.65
C ALA A 58 11.40 3.24 -9.17
N VAL A 59 11.08 2.31 -8.26
CA VAL A 59 10.48 1.02 -8.63
C VAL A 59 9.11 1.21 -9.26
N LEU A 60 8.20 1.92 -8.62
CA LEU A 60 6.84 2.11 -9.15
C LEU A 60 6.86 2.87 -10.48
N THR A 61 7.72 3.88 -10.64
CA THR A 61 7.91 4.60 -11.91
C THR A 61 8.46 3.68 -13.01
N LYS A 62 9.46 2.84 -12.70
CA LYS A 62 10.01 1.85 -13.64
C LYS A 62 8.90 0.96 -14.21
N TRP A 63 7.99 0.47 -13.36
CA TRP A 63 6.89 -0.39 -13.77
C TRP A 63 5.78 0.37 -14.50
N GLN A 64 5.43 1.58 -14.05
CA GLN A 64 4.45 2.43 -14.74
C GLN A 64 4.92 2.79 -16.15
N LYS A 65 6.15 3.32 -16.30
CA LYS A 65 6.71 3.70 -17.61
C LYS A 65 7.10 2.51 -18.47
N GLY A 66 7.59 1.46 -17.85
CA GLY A 66 8.08 0.30 -18.58
C GLY A 66 6.99 -0.58 -19.21
N LEU A 67 5.79 -0.57 -18.64
CA LEU A 67 4.63 -1.30 -19.19
C LEU A 67 3.67 -0.40 -19.98
N GLU A 68 3.91 0.92 -20.01
CA GLU A 68 3.09 1.89 -20.77
C GLU A 68 2.93 1.43 -22.23
N ASP A 69 1.69 1.36 -22.72
CA ASP A 69 1.30 0.89 -24.06
C ASP A 69 1.71 -0.56 -24.45
N ILE A 70 2.30 -1.32 -23.52
CA ILE A 70 2.79 -2.69 -23.77
C ILE A 70 1.96 -3.71 -23.01
N ALA A 71 1.81 -3.53 -21.70
CA ALA A 71 1.17 -4.49 -20.82
C ALA A 71 0.46 -3.80 -19.65
N TRP A 72 -0.38 -4.55 -18.92
CA TRP A 72 -1.17 -4.01 -17.83
C TRP A 72 -0.53 -4.26 -16.48
N ASN A 73 -0.46 -3.24 -15.60
CA ASN A 73 0.08 -3.38 -14.25
C ASN A 73 -0.91 -4.04 -13.29
N SER A 74 -0.39 -4.88 -12.39
CA SER A 74 -1.05 -5.25 -11.14
C SER A 74 -0.56 -4.33 -10.03
N LEU A 75 -1.48 -3.65 -9.35
CA LEU A 75 -1.16 -2.67 -8.32
C LEU A 75 -1.60 -3.22 -6.96
N PHE A 76 -0.70 -3.28 -5.98
CA PHE A 76 -1.01 -3.75 -4.64
C PHE A 76 -0.01 -3.23 -3.61
N TRP A 77 -0.47 -3.07 -2.35
CA TRP A 77 0.39 -2.74 -1.23
C TRP A 77 0.66 -3.95 -0.33
N GLU A 78 -0.26 -4.89 -0.26
CA GLU A 78 -0.18 -6.08 0.59
C GLU A 78 -0.92 -7.26 -0.04
N ASN A 79 -0.64 -8.46 0.46
CA ASN A 79 -1.32 -9.69 0.09
C ASN A 79 -1.25 -10.70 1.25
N HIS A 80 -1.69 -11.94 1.04
CA HIS A 80 -1.66 -13.02 2.06
C HIS A 80 -0.24 -13.43 2.52
N ASP A 81 0.80 -12.97 1.82
CA ASP A 81 2.21 -13.25 2.09
C ASP A 81 3.03 -12.01 2.47
N GLN A 82 2.37 -10.86 2.66
CA GLN A 82 3.01 -9.59 3.03
C GLN A 82 2.37 -9.01 4.31
N PRO A 83 3.14 -8.34 5.17
CA PRO A 83 2.58 -7.67 6.34
C PRO A 83 1.64 -6.52 5.93
N ARG A 84 0.85 -6.03 6.87
CA ARG A 84 -0.11 -4.95 6.64
C ARG A 84 0.57 -3.65 6.21
N SER A 85 0.10 -3.06 5.14
CA SER A 85 0.72 -1.93 4.47
C SER A 85 0.80 -0.68 5.33
N VAL A 86 -0.23 -0.38 6.11
CA VAL A 86 -0.23 0.79 7.01
C VAL A 86 0.90 0.70 8.04
N SER A 87 1.08 -0.48 8.66
CA SER A 87 2.15 -0.73 9.62
C SER A 87 3.54 -0.76 9.00
N ARG A 88 3.62 -1.11 7.71
CA ARG A 88 4.88 -1.27 7.00
C ARG A 88 5.41 0.03 6.42
N TYR A 89 4.55 0.80 5.75
CA TYR A 89 4.93 1.94 4.90
C TYR A 89 4.46 3.29 5.42
N ALA A 90 3.65 3.33 6.48
CA ALA A 90 3.09 4.55 7.03
C ALA A 90 3.09 4.53 8.57
N ASP A 91 2.12 5.13 9.21
CA ASP A 91 1.98 5.20 10.67
C ASP A 91 0.62 4.62 11.09
N ASP A 92 0.66 3.51 11.81
CA ASP A 92 -0.52 2.79 12.33
C ASP A 92 -0.93 3.23 13.75
N SER A 93 -0.29 4.28 14.28
CA SER A 93 -0.70 4.87 15.56
C SER A 93 -2.11 5.44 15.48
N ALA A 94 -2.81 5.48 16.61
CA ALA A 94 -4.18 6.03 16.67
C ALA A 94 -4.29 7.48 16.14
N LYS A 95 -3.17 8.22 16.12
CA LYS A 95 -3.13 9.60 15.62
C LYS A 95 -3.20 9.69 14.09
N TYR A 96 -2.51 8.78 13.40
CA TYR A 96 -2.29 8.89 11.96
C TYR A 96 -2.84 7.71 11.14
N HIS A 97 -3.38 6.68 11.80
CA HIS A 97 -3.87 5.46 11.16
C HIS A 97 -4.77 5.72 9.94
N ASP A 98 -5.86 6.45 10.12
CA ASP A 98 -6.85 6.65 9.06
C ASP A 98 -6.29 7.45 7.89
N VAL A 99 -5.53 8.52 8.19
CA VAL A 99 -4.93 9.35 7.12
C VAL A 99 -3.81 8.61 6.40
N SER A 100 -3.05 7.76 7.09
CA SER A 100 -2.03 6.89 6.53
C SER A 100 -2.62 5.86 5.57
N ALA A 101 -3.67 5.14 5.99
CA ALA A 101 -4.37 4.18 5.14
C ALA A 101 -4.93 4.83 3.87
N LYS A 102 -5.57 5.99 4.01
CA LYS A 102 -6.12 6.76 2.89
C LYS A 102 -5.02 7.31 1.96
N MET A 103 -3.87 7.71 2.51
CA MET A 103 -2.73 8.17 1.73
C MET A 103 -2.17 7.05 0.86
N LEU A 104 -1.93 5.87 1.43
CA LEU A 104 -1.48 4.69 0.69
C LEU A 104 -2.49 4.31 -0.42
N ALA A 105 -3.78 4.28 -0.08
CA ALA A 105 -4.84 4.03 -1.05
C ALA A 105 -4.82 5.04 -2.21
N THR A 106 -4.71 6.34 -1.92
CA THR A 106 -4.65 7.40 -2.95
C THR A 106 -3.45 7.19 -3.87
N CYS A 107 -2.27 6.92 -3.29
CA CYS A 107 -1.04 6.77 -4.03
C CYS A 107 -1.17 5.71 -5.14
N ILE A 108 -1.70 4.53 -4.82
CA ILE A 108 -1.71 3.42 -5.78
C ILE A 108 -2.96 3.40 -6.67
N HIS A 109 -4.14 3.84 -6.16
CA HIS A 109 -5.37 3.81 -6.94
C HIS A 109 -5.39 4.83 -8.10
N MET A 110 -4.53 5.83 -8.08
CA MET A 110 -4.40 6.81 -9.17
C MET A 110 -3.40 6.39 -10.26
N MET A 111 -2.73 5.25 -10.13
CA MET A 111 -1.81 4.70 -11.14
C MET A 111 -2.55 3.89 -12.21
N GLN A 112 -1.90 3.72 -13.37
CA GLN A 112 -2.36 2.81 -14.42
C GLN A 112 -2.16 1.36 -14.00
N GLY A 113 -3.21 0.55 -14.10
CA GLY A 113 -3.21 -0.85 -13.71
C GLY A 113 -4.47 -1.25 -12.98
N THR A 114 -4.55 -2.49 -12.55
CA THR A 114 -5.63 -3.01 -11.72
C THR A 114 -5.21 -3.00 -10.26
N PRO A 115 -5.84 -2.17 -9.40
CA PRO A 115 -5.59 -2.26 -7.97
C PRO A 115 -6.23 -3.52 -7.38
N TYR A 116 -5.42 -4.26 -6.65
CA TYR A 116 -5.82 -5.42 -5.87
C TYR A 116 -5.85 -5.04 -4.40
N VAL A 117 -7.03 -4.97 -3.84
CA VAL A 117 -7.25 -4.64 -2.42
C VAL A 117 -7.31 -5.95 -1.65
N TYR A 118 -6.34 -6.19 -0.78
CA TYR A 118 -6.34 -7.37 0.06
C TYR A 118 -7.36 -7.21 1.20
N GLN A 119 -8.01 -8.32 1.62
CA GLN A 119 -9.00 -8.28 2.70
C GLN A 119 -8.46 -7.61 3.96
N GLY A 120 -9.16 -6.57 4.43
CA GLY A 120 -8.78 -5.76 5.59
C GLY A 120 -7.94 -4.53 5.27
N GLU A 121 -7.35 -4.42 4.07
CA GLU A 121 -6.69 -3.20 3.62
C GLU A 121 -7.68 -2.04 3.56
N GLU A 122 -8.89 -2.29 3.10
CA GLU A 122 -9.99 -1.33 3.04
C GLU A 122 -10.48 -0.84 4.41
N LEU A 123 -10.09 -1.52 5.48
CA LEU A 123 -10.35 -1.10 6.87
C LEU A 123 -9.13 -0.44 7.52
N GLY A 124 -7.97 -0.52 6.86
CA GLY A 124 -6.68 -0.16 7.45
C GLY A 124 -6.26 -1.16 8.55
N MET A 125 -6.53 -2.47 8.39
CA MET A 125 -6.04 -3.47 9.34
C MET A 125 -4.52 -3.39 9.47
N THR A 126 -4.02 -3.52 10.71
CA THR A 126 -2.61 -3.34 11.06
C THR A 126 -1.93 -4.67 11.40
N ASN A 127 -0.60 -4.65 11.50
CA ASN A 127 0.15 -5.75 12.07
C ASN A 127 -0.28 -6.06 13.51
N VAL A 128 -0.05 -7.30 13.94
CA VAL A 128 -0.42 -7.81 15.26
C VAL A 128 0.76 -7.69 16.22
N PRO A 129 0.55 -7.23 17.46
CA PRO A 129 1.60 -7.17 18.47
C PRO A 129 1.86 -8.56 19.11
N PHE A 130 2.41 -9.50 18.32
CA PHE A 130 2.82 -10.80 18.86
C PHE A 130 3.91 -10.63 19.92
N THR A 131 3.84 -11.42 20.99
CA THR A 131 4.77 -11.32 22.13
C THR A 131 5.62 -12.56 22.33
N SER A 132 5.31 -13.66 21.63
CA SER A 132 6.05 -14.94 21.71
C SER A 132 6.05 -15.63 20.36
N ILE A 133 7.11 -16.38 20.07
CA ILE A 133 7.22 -17.21 18.87
C ILE A 133 6.08 -18.25 18.79
N ASP A 134 5.57 -18.72 19.92
CA ASP A 134 4.48 -19.70 19.98
C ASP A 134 3.14 -19.18 19.40
N GLN A 135 3.02 -17.87 19.23
CA GLN A 135 1.84 -17.26 18.62
C GLN A 135 1.86 -17.27 17.09
N PHE A 136 3.04 -17.47 16.48
CA PHE A 136 3.18 -17.58 15.04
C PHE A 136 2.76 -18.95 14.53
N ARG A 137 2.26 -18.97 13.31
CA ARG A 137 1.79 -20.16 12.58
C ARG A 137 2.52 -20.35 11.25
N ASP A 138 3.08 -19.27 10.73
CA ASP A 138 3.84 -19.29 9.48
C ASP A 138 5.18 -20.02 9.65
N LEU A 139 5.36 -21.07 8.84
CA LEU A 139 6.59 -21.88 8.90
C LEU A 139 7.85 -21.10 8.56
N ASP A 140 7.75 -20.11 7.69
CA ASP A 140 8.89 -19.25 7.35
C ASP A 140 9.37 -18.47 8.59
N SER A 141 8.42 -17.91 9.35
CA SER A 141 8.70 -17.21 10.61
C SER A 141 9.27 -18.13 11.69
N ILE A 142 8.67 -19.31 11.88
CA ILE A 142 9.10 -20.30 12.87
C ILE A 142 10.50 -20.85 12.54
N ASN A 143 10.73 -21.19 11.27
CA ASN A 143 12.01 -21.71 10.84
C ASN A 143 13.11 -20.64 10.93
N ALA A 144 12.83 -19.41 10.53
CA ALA A 144 13.77 -18.31 10.65
C ALA A 144 14.17 -18.05 12.12
N TYR A 145 13.19 -18.09 13.06
CA TYR A 145 13.51 -17.95 14.48
C TYR A 145 14.41 -19.09 14.97
N ARG A 146 14.07 -20.35 14.67
CA ARG A 146 14.87 -21.50 15.05
C ARG A 146 16.29 -21.41 14.48
N GLU A 147 16.41 -21.14 13.19
CA GLU A 147 17.69 -21.10 12.50
C GLU A 147 18.56 -19.94 12.98
N LEU A 148 18.02 -18.71 12.96
CA LEU A 148 18.81 -17.49 13.18
C LEU A 148 19.03 -17.16 14.66
N VAL A 149 18.14 -17.62 15.57
CA VAL A 149 18.27 -17.37 17.01
C VAL A 149 18.84 -18.60 17.73
N GLU A 150 18.24 -19.80 17.55
CA GLU A 150 18.54 -20.96 18.36
C GLU A 150 19.77 -21.74 17.85
N GLU A 151 19.94 -21.87 16.52
CA GLU A 151 20.99 -22.67 15.93
C GLU A 151 22.23 -21.83 15.59
N GLN A 152 22.08 -20.73 14.87
CA GLN A 152 23.20 -19.91 14.36
C GLN A 152 23.57 -18.73 15.26
N HIS A 153 22.69 -18.32 16.18
CA HIS A 153 22.88 -17.17 17.07
C HIS A 153 23.23 -15.86 16.34
N VAL A 154 22.63 -15.63 15.17
CA VAL A 154 22.77 -14.39 14.35
C VAL A 154 22.08 -13.23 15.02
N PHE A 155 20.87 -13.47 15.55
CA PHE A 155 20.05 -12.47 16.24
C PHE A 155 19.73 -12.91 17.65
N THR A 156 19.49 -11.93 18.53
CA THR A 156 18.86 -12.18 19.82
C THR A 156 17.38 -12.49 19.63
N ALA A 157 16.77 -13.17 20.60
CA ALA A 157 15.33 -13.45 20.58
C ALA A 157 14.48 -12.14 20.47
N GLU A 158 14.93 -11.07 21.16
CA GLU A 158 14.25 -9.78 21.12
C GLU A 158 14.32 -9.12 19.74
N GLU A 159 15.49 -9.12 19.10
CA GLU A 159 15.65 -8.59 17.73
C GLU A 159 14.78 -9.35 16.75
N MET A 160 14.85 -10.68 16.77
CA MET A 160 14.07 -11.51 15.87
C MET A 160 12.56 -11.34 16.06
N MET A 161 12.09 -11.24 17.32
CA MET A 161 10.68 -10.96 17.59
C MET A 161 10.23 -9.61 17.02
N ARG A 162 11.06 -8.55 17.08
CA ARG A 162 10.75 -7.26 16.41
C ARG A 162 10.62 -7.43 14.90
N TYR A 163 11.56 -8.16 14.28
CA TYR A 163 11.51 -8.41 12.83
C TYR A 163 10.29 -9.23 12.43
N LEU A 164 9.96 -10.27 13.20
CA LEU A 164 8.78 -11.10 12.96
C LEU A 164 7.48 -10.30 13.08
N CYS A 165 7.31 -9.49 14.13
CA CYS A 165 6.15 -8.63 14.28
C CYS A 165 6.00 -7.66 13.09
N ARG A 166 7.12 -7.23 12.50
CA ARG A 166 7.11 -6.31 11.36
C ARG A 166 6.89 -7.00 10.02
N LYS A 167 7.50 -8.18 9.80
CA LYS A 167 7.67 -8.79 8.46
C LYS A 167 6.94 -10.12 8.27
N SER A 168 6.45 -10.77 9.32
CA SER A 168 5.79 -12.06 9.19
C SER A 168 4.52 -12.00 8.36
N ARG A 169 4.32 -13.03 7.54
CA ARG A 169 3.09 -13.26 6.77
C ARG A 169 1.86 -13.44 7.65
N ASP A 170 2.03 -13.87 8.90
CA ASP A 170 0.93 -14.05 9.86
C ASP A 170 0.16 -12.75 10.14
N ASN A 171 0.80 -11.58 9.97
CA ASN A 171 0.12 -10.29 10.07
C ASN A 171 -1.05 -10.14 9.08
N ALA A 172 -0.91 -10.70 7.87
CA ALA A 172 -1.95 -10.67 6.85
C ALA A 172 -3.00 -11.78 7.02
N ARG A 173 -2.70 -12.80 7.85
CA ARG A 173 -3.53 -14.02 7.99
C ARG A 173 -4.41 -14.03 9.22
N THR A 174 -4.39 -12.94 10.01
CA THR A 174 -5.28 -12.77 11.15
C THR A 174 -6.74 -12.68 10.72
N PRO A 175 -7.69 -13.08 11.58
CA PRO A 175 -9.12 -12.99 11.30
C PRO A 175 -9.52 -11.58 10.86
N PHE A 176 -10.38 -11.50 9.85
CA PHE A 176 -10.98 -10.25 9.41
C PHE A 176 -11.83 -9.63 10.52
N GLN A 177 -11.70 -8.32 10.69
CA GLN A 177 -12.33 -7.59 11.79
C GLN A 177 -13.72 -7.09 11.39
N TRP A 178 -14.76 -7.93 11.61
CA TRP A 178 -16.14 -7.62 11.24
C TRP A 178 -16.79 -6.62 12.21
N ASP A 179 -16.63 -6.85 13.51
CA ASP A 179 -17.22 -6.00 14.55
C ASP A 179 -16.44 -6.08 15.88
N ASP A 180 -16.95 -5.43 16.91
CA ASP A 180 -16.38 -5.36 18.27
C ASP A 180 -16.79 -6.51 19.21
N SER A 181 -17.47 -7.54 18.70
CA SER A 181 -17.85 -8.73 19.45
C SER A 181 -16.67 -9.71 19.61
N ALA A 182 -16.90 -10.81 20.34
CA ALA A 182 -15.87 -11.83 20.56
C ALA A 182 -15.27 -12.30 19.22
N TYR A 183 -13.95 -12.47 19.21
CA TYR A 183 -13.18 -12.85 18.02
C TYR A 183 -13.42 -11.95 16.80
N ALA A 184 -13.68 -10.66 17.03
CA ALA A 184 -13.96 -9.66 15.99
C ALA A 184 -15.20 -10.00 15.11
N GLY A 185 -16.16 -10.75 15.63
CA GLY A 185 -17.30 -11.25 14.85
C GLY A 185 -16.93 -12.27 13.77
N PHE A 186 -15.67 -12.71 13.71
CA PHE A 186 -15.18 -13.64 12.71
C PHE A 186 -15.61 -15.09 12.97
N SER A 187 -15.65 -15.52 14.24
CA SER A 187 -15.93 -16.89 14.64
C SER A 187 -16.66 -16.94 15.97
N THR A 188 -17.39 -18.03 16.22
CA THR A 188 -17.99 -18.35 17.53
C THR A 188 -17.03 -19.16 18.42
N ALA A 189 -15.90 -19.61 17.89
CA ALA A 189 -14.85 -20.32 18.60
C ALA A 189 -13.52 -19.61 18.40
N GLU A 190 -12.53 -19.94 19.25
CA GLU A 190 -11.18 -19.38 19.15
C GLU A 190 -10.57 -19.68 17.76
N PRO A 191 -10.15 -18.64 17.00
CA PRO A 191 -9.50 -18.81 15.71
C PRO A 191 -8.13 -19.49 15.83
N TRP A 192 -7.68 -20.14 14.77
CA TRP A 192 -6.39 -20.84 14.70
C TRP A 192 -5.16 -19.91 14.87
N ILE A 193 -5.33 -18.62 14.58
CA ILE A 193 -4.36 -17.54 14.81
C ILE A 193 -5.05 -16.42 15.59
N MET A 194 -4.28 -15.69 16.39
CA MET A 194 -4.86 -14.65 17.25
C MET A 194 -5.52 -13.54 16.44
N VAL A 195 -6.62 -13.01 16.98
CA VAL A 195 -7.24 -11.79 16.48
C VAL A 195 -6.41 -10.59 16.89
N ASN A 196 -6.23 -9.62 16.00
CA ASN A 196 -5.57 -8.37 16.36
C ASN A 196 -6.40 -7.66 17.44
N PRO A 197 -5.82 -7.32 18.61
CA PRO A 197 -6.58 -6.75 19.73
C PRO A 197 -7.24 -5.39 19.42
N ASN A 198 -6.81 -4.70 18.37
CA ASN A 198 -7.39 -3.42 17.95
C ASN A 198 -8.73 -3.56 17.17
N TYR A 199 -9.27 -4.79 17.03
CA TYR A 199 -10.56 -5.02 16.37
C TYR A 199 -11.72 -4.24 16.99
N LYS A 200 -11.59 -3.85 18.25
CA LYS A 200 -12.59 -3.01 18.91
C LYS A 200 -12.68 -1.61 18.34
N GLU A 201 -11.58 -1.11 17.76
CA GLU A 201 -11.51 0.21 17.15
C GLU A 201 -11.56 0.15 15.61
N ILE A 202 -10.83 -0.78 15.02
CA ILE A 202 -10.75 -0.97 13.56
C ILE A 202 -11.62 -2.18 13.19
N ASN A 203 -12.80 -1.94 12.63
CA ASN A 203 -13.69 -3.02 12.16
C ASN A 203 -14.70 -2.52 11.13
N ALA A 204 -15.22 -3.45 10.34
CA ALA A 204 -16.16 -3.16 9.27
C ALA A 204 -17.44 -2.47 9.75
N LYS A 205 -18.01 -2.94 10.87
CA LYS A 205 -19.26 -2.39 11.42
C LYS A 205 -19.17 -0.90 11.77
N LYS A 206 -18.02 -0.46 12.30
CA LYS A 206 -17.81 0.97 12.60
C LYS A 206 -17.61 1.80 11.33
N GLN A 207 -17.04 1.23 10.27
CA GLN A 207 -16.60 1.97 9.11
C GLN A 207 -17.62 2.04 7.96
N VAL A 208 -18.49 1.02 7.81
CA VAL A 208 -19.40 0.94 6.66
C VAL A 208 -20.34 2.14 6.58
N ASP A 209 -20.86 2.60 7.72
CA ASP A 209 -21.81 3.71 7.81
C ASP A 209 -21.14 5.08 8.06
N ASP A 210 -19.84 5.12 8.33
CA ASP A 210 -19.08 6.37 8.51
C ASP A 210 -18.56 6.88 7.15
N PRO A 211 -19.09 7.99 6.60
CA PRO A 211 -18.69 8.51 5.31
C PRO A 211 -17.23 8.96 5.23
N GLU A 212 -16.59 9.20 6.39
CA GLU A 212 -15.20 9.63 6.49
C GLU A 212 -14.24 8.48 6.84
N SER A 213 -14.73 7.24 6.97
CA SER A 213 -13.91 6.07 7.24
C SER A 213 -12.92 5.72 6.12
N VAL A 214 -11.94 4.87 6.43
CA VAL A 214 -11.02 4.28 5.44
C VAL A 214 -11.81 3.49 4.39
N PHE A 215 -12.77 2.66 4.82
CA PHE A 215 -13.64 1.88 3.95
C PHE A 215 -14.38 2.74 2.91
N ASN A 216 -15.02 3.82 3.33
CA ASN A 216 -15.75 4.69 2.42
C ASN A 216 -14.81 5.53 1.54
N TYR A 217 -13.57 5.77 1.97
CA TYR A 217 -12.56 6.38 1.14
C TYR A 217 -12.14 5.45 -0.01
N TYR A 218 -11.91 4.16 0.24
CA TYR A 218 -11.68 3.15 -0.80
C TYR A 218 -12.85 3.06 -1.78
N ARG A 219 -14.10 3.09 -1.29
CA ARG A 219 -15.30 3.15 -2.17
C ARG A 219 -15.28 4.35 -3.09
N LYS A 220 -14.91 5.55 -2.59
CA LYS A 220 -14.78 6.76 -3.40
C LYS A 220 -13.70 6.59 -4.48
N LEU A 221 -12.52 6.05 -4.13
CA LEU A 221 -11.44 5.81 -5.10
C LEU A 221 -11.84 4.83 -6.20
N ILE A 222 -12.48 3.72 -5.84
CA ILE A 222 -12.96 2.71 -6.79
C ILE A 222 -14.03 3.30 -7.73
N ALA A 223 -14.95 4.12 -7.20
CA ALA A 223 -15.97 4.80 -8.01
C ALA A 223 -15.31 5.75 -9.03
N GLN A 224 -14.34 6.56 -8.60
CA GLN A 224 -13.61 7.47 -9.49
C GLN A 224 -12.87 6.75 -10.61
N ARG A 225 -12.28 5.58 -10.33
CA ARG A 225 -11.64 4.76 -11.38
C ARG A 225 -12.63 4.26 -12.43
N LYS A 226 -13.90 4.03 -12.05
CA LYS A 226 -14.96 3.63 -13.00
C LYS A 226 -15.49 4.80 -13.83
N GLU A 227 -15.42 6.00 -13.29
CA GLU A 227 -16.00 7.20 -13.90
C GLU A 227 -15.00 8.02 -14.72
N LYS A 228 -13.70 7.96 -14.37
CA LYS A 228 -12.65 8.78 -14.97
C LYS A 228 -11.61 7.93 -15.72
N GLU A 229 -11.70 7.96 -17.04
CA GLU A 229 -10.77 7.23 -17.93
C GLU A 229 -9.31 7.64 -17.73
N ILE A 230 -9.05 8.89 -17.38
CA ILE A 230 -7.69 9.37 -17.13
C ILE A 230 -6.98 8.60 -16.01
N ILE A 231 -7.69 8.13 -14.98
CA ILE A 231 -7.09 7.32 -13.91
C ILE A 231 -6.65 5.96 -14.47
N VAL A 232 -7.41 5.42 -15.43
CA VAL A 232 -7.19 4.09 -16.00
C VAL A 232 -6.16 4.13 -17.14
N TYR A 233 -6.30 5.07 -18.07
CA TYR A 233 -5.55 5.09 -19.34
C TYR A 233 -4.54 6.24 -19.47
N GLY A 234 -4.56 7.23 -18.58
CA GLY A 234 -3.63 8.35 -18.63
C GLY A 234 -2.17 7.91 -18.50
N THR A 235 -1.25 8.63 -19.09
CA THR A 235 0.19 8.44 -18.90
C THR A 235 0.62 8.90 -17.51
N TYR A 236 1.72 8.38 -17.02
CA TYR A 236 2.28 8.68 -15.70
C TYR A 236 3.60 9.43 -15.82
N ASP A 237 3.79 10.51 -15.05
CA ASP A 237 5.08 11.18 -14.94
C ASP A 237 5.37 11.55 -13.47
N LEU A 238 6.54 11.09 -12.99
CA LEU A 238 7.01 11.36 -11.63
C LEU A 238 7.50 12.81 -11.49
N LEU A 239 7.07 13.46 -10.41
CA LEU A 239 7.60 14.74 -9.96
C LEU A 239 8.34 14.55 -8.64
N LEU A 240 9.27 15.46 -8.32
CA LEU A 240 10.07 15.42 -7.09
C LEU A 240 10.74 14.05 -6.82
N PRO A 241 11.51 13.48 -7.77
CA PRO A 241 12.11 12.15 -7.60
C PRO A 241 12.99 12.04 -6.35
N GLU A 242 13.69 13.13 -5.98
CA GLU A 242 14.65 13.15 -4.87
C GLU A 242 14.01 13.45 -3.49
N SER A 243 12.72 13.79 -3.42
CA SER A 243 12.07 14.01 -2.13
C SER A 243 11.99 12.71 -1.32
N GLU A 244 12.39 12.76 -0.06
CA GLU A 244 12.30 11.64 0.88
C GLU A 244 10.94 11.54 1.55
N GLU A 245 10.12 12.59 1.46
CA GLU A 245 8.83 12.69 2.14
C GLU A 245 7.63 12.69 1.17
N ILE A 246 7.79 13.30 -0.02
CA ILE A 246 6.67 13.51 -0.95
C ILE A 246 6.75 12.57 -2.15
N TYR A 247 5.68 11.83 -2.38
CA TYR A 247 5.42 11.16 -3.65
C TYR A 247 4.43 12.02 -4.43
N MET A 248 4.91 12.63 -5.51
CA MET A 248 4.11 13.46 -6.40
C MET A 248 4.25 12.96 -7.84
N TYR A 249 3.14 12.83 -8.55
CA TYR A 249 3.14 12.45 -9.95
C TYR A 249 1.90 13.00 -10.67
N THR A 250 1.98 13.06 -11.98
CA THR A 250 0.86 13.45 -12.84
C THR A 250 0.29 12.26 -13.60
N ARG A 251 -0.98 12.39 -13.98
CA ARG A 251 -1.63 11.57 -14.99
C ARG A 251 -2.11 12.49 -16.10
N THR A 252 -1.96 12.07 -17.36
CA THR A 252 -2.35 12.87 -18.52
C THR A 252 -3.10 11.99 -19.53
N LEU A 253 -4.29 12.44 -19.97
CA LEU A 253 -5.07 11.82 -21.03
C LEU A 253 -5.68 12.91 -21.91
N GLY A 254 -5.11 13.14 -23.09
CA GLY A 254 -5.49 14.28 -23.94
C GLY A 254 -5.26 15.60 -23.22
N GLU A 255 -6.35 16.38 -23.07
CA GLU A 255 -6.33 17.66 -22.33
C GLU A 255 -6.54 17.52 -20.83
N GLU A 256 -7.02 16.36 -20.36
CA GLU A 256 -7.26 16.11 -18.95
C GLU A 256 -5.95 15.83 -18.22
N LYS A 257 -5.81 16.38 -17.02
CA LYS A 257 -4.65 16.15 -16.15
C LYS A 257 -5.06 15.97 -14.71
N LEU A 258 -4.37 15.05 -14.03
CA LEU A 258 -4.42 14.89 -12.58
C LEU A 258 -3.03 15.12 -11.98
N LEU A 259 -3.00 15.76 -10.82
CA LEU A 259 -1.83 15.83 -9.95
C LEU A 259 -2.14 15.06 -8.68
N VAL A 260 -1.35 14.04 -8.39
CA VAL A 260 -1.43 13.25 -7.17
C VAL A 260 -0.30 13.66 -6.25
N VAL A 261 -0.61 13.99 -5.01
CA VAL A 261 0.34 14.39 -3.98
C VAL A 261 0.12 13.55 -2.73
N CYS A 262 1.16 12.87 -2.25
CA CYS A 262 1.12 12.02 -1.06
C CYS A 262 2.34 12.31 -0.18
N ASN A 263 2.12 12.66 1.07
CA ASN A 263 3.17 12.82 2.07
C ASN A 263 3.33 11.50 2.84
N PHE A 264 4.49 10.86 2.71
CA PHE A 264 4.83 9.60 3.38
C PHE A 264 5.52 9.80 4.75
N SER A 265 5.41 10.98 5.31
CA SER A 265 6.10 11.32 6.57
C SER A 265 5.18 11.96 7.62
N GLU A 266 5.64 11.93 8.87
CA GLU A 266 5.00 12.63 9.99
C GLU A 266 5.30 14.15 10.02
N LYS A 267 6.02 14.66 9.01
CA LYS A 267 6.40 16.07 8.92
C LYS A 267 5.41 16.87 8.08
N GLU A 268 5.30 18.14 8.36
CA GLU A 268 4.74 19.11 7.41
C GLU A 268 5.80 19.46 6.36
N VAL A 269 5.46 19.33 5.08
CA VAL A 269 6.40 19.55 3.97
C VAL A 269 5.86 20.61 3.02
N ALA A 270 6.66 21.65 2.77
CA ALA A 270 6.31 22.66 1.78
C ALA A 270 6.52 22.11 0.36
N VAL A 271 5.51 22.26 -0.50
CA VAL A 271 5.53 21.79 -1.87
C VAL A 271 5.02 22.88 -2.80
N GLU A 272 5.71 23.07 -3.91
CA GLU A 272 5.24 23.93 -5.00
C GLU A 272 4.25 23.15 -5.89
N ILE A 273 3.04 23.71 -6.05
CA ILE A 273 2.04 23.15 -6.97
C ILE A 273 2.31 23.69 -8.38
N PRO A 274 2.47 22.82 -9.39
CA PRO A 274 2.68 23.24 -10.75
C PRO A 274 1.61 24.21 -11.23
N GLU A 275 1.99 25.26 -11.97
CA GLU A 275 1.12 26.37 -12.35
C GLU A 275 -0.20 25.90 -12.98
N GLU A 276 -0.12 24.88 -13.79
CA GLU A 276 -1.29 24.33 -14.50
C GLU A 276 -2.38 23.78 -13.57
N PHE A 277 -2.05 23.37 -12.31
CA PHE A 277 -3.01 22.85 -11.33
C PHE A 277 -3.48 23.89 -10.31
N ARG A 278 -2.91 25.10 -10.30
CA ARG A 278 -3.26 26.13 -9.31
C ARG A 278 -4.70 26.64 -9.43
N LYS A 279 -5.34 26.44 -10.61
CA LYS A 279 -6.75 26.77 -10.87
C LYS A 279 -7.65 25.53 -10.95
N GLY A 280 -7.10 24.35 -10.64
CA GLY A 280 -7.83 23.10 -10.63
C GLY A 280 -8.78 22.96 -9.45
N SER A 281 -9.37 21.78 -9.32
CA SER A 281 -10.22 21.41 -8.20
C SER A 281 -9.75 20.11 -7.54
N TYR A 282 -10.14 19.91 -6.29
CA TYR A 282 -9.85 18.64 -5.61
C TYR A 282 -10.80 17.55 -6.10
N LEU A 283 -10.23 16.51 -6.70
CA LEU A 283 -10.95 15.28 -6.98
C LEU A 283 -11.22 14.52 -5.68
N ILE A 284 -10.16 14.25 -4.89
CA ILE A 284 -10.24 13.58 -3.58
C ILE A 284 -9.16 14.12 -2.65
N ALA A 285 -9.40 14.05 -1.34
CA ALA A 285 -8.42 14.38 -0.31
C ALA A 285 -8.74 13.59 0.97
N ASN A 286 -7.71 13.19 1.73
CA ASN A 286 -7.87 12.51 3.02
C ASN A 286 -7.95 13.46 4.22
N TYR A 287 -7.77 14.75 3.99
CA TYR A 287 -7.98 15.84 4.93
C TYR A 287 -9.00 16.84 4.40
N PRO A 288 -9.55 17.74 5.25
CA PRO A 288 -10.40 18.83 4.78
C PRO A 288 -9.70 19.66 3.70
N LYS A 289 -10.39 19.87 2.59
CA LYS A 289 -9.89 20.59 1.41
C LYS A 289 -9.64 22.07 1.76
N GLY A 290 -8.44 22.56 1.44
CA GLY A 290 -8.04 23.95 1.57
C GLY A 290 -8.05 24.71 0.24
N GLU A 291 -7.56 25.93 0.25
CA GLU A 291 -7.31 26.72 -0.96
C GLU A 291 -6.06 26.17 -1.67
N ILE A 292 -6.13 25.98 -2.99
CA ILE A 292 -4.98 25.60 -3.79
C ILE A 292 -4.11 26.83 -4.02
N LYS A 293 -2.86 26.78 -3.54
CA LYS A 293 -1.88 27.87 -3.65
C LYS A 293 -0.64 27.39 -4.39
N GLU A 294 0.17 28.33 -4.86
CA GLU A 294 1.47 28.03 -5.46
C GLU A 294 2.35 27.22 -4.48
N GLN A 295 2.46 27.69 -3.23
CA GLN A 295 3.12 26.97 -2.16
C GLN A 295 2.07 26.42 -1.20
N MET A 296 2.07 25.10 -1.01
CA MET A 296 1.21 24.42 -0.04
C MET A 296 2.06 23.70 0.99
N THR A 297 1.63 23.76 2.24
CA THR A 297 2.18 22.92 3.31
C THR A 297 1.35 21.65 3.38
N ILE A 298 1.96 20.52 3.05
CA ILE A 298 1.35 19.21 3.06
C ILE A 298 1.50 18.61 4.46
N ARG A 299 0.37 18.32 5.09
CA ARG A 299 0.31 17.80 6.47
C ARG A 299 0.86 16.36 6.56
N PRO A 300 1.19 15.86 7.77
CA PRO A 300 1.58 14.48 7.96
C PRO A 300 0.60 13.49 7.31
N TYR A 301 1.10 12.58 6.48
CA TYR A 301 0.33 11.56 5.76
C TYR A 301 -0.85 12.13 4.94
N GLU A 302 -0.78 13.40 4.56
CA GLU A 302 -1.78 14.01 3.68
C GLU A 302 -1.65 13.50 2.26
N ALA A 303 -2.79 13.19 1.66
CA ALA A 303 -2.89 12.89 0.25
C ALA A 303 -4.09 13.58 -0.38
N PHE A 304 -3.88 14.08 -1.59
CA PHE A 304 -4.94 14.64 -2.41
C PHE A 304 -4.65 14.48 -3.91
N VAL A 305 -5.70 14.60 -4.68
CA VAL A 305 -5.64 14.62 -6.14
C VAL A 305 -6.30 15.89 -6.63
N LEU A 306 -5.58 16.66 -7.45
CA LEU A 306 -6.12 17.81 -8.17
C LEU A 306 -6.42 17.41 -9.62
N GLU A 307 -7.54 17.90 -10.14
CA GLU A 307 -7.91 17.75 -11.53
C GLU A 307 -7.96 19.12 -12.24
N LYS A 308 -7.59 19.10 -13.51
CA LYS A 308 -7.61 20.22 -14.42
C LYS A 308 -8.34 19.84 -15.71
#